data_893d60ead8c00cee8c140e0385fb58c2
#
_entry.id   893d60ead8c00cee8c140e0385fb58c2
#
_cell.length_a   1.000
_cell.length_b   1.000
_cell.length_c   1.000
_cell.angle_alpha   90.00
_cell.angle_beta   90.00
_cell.angle_gamma   90.00
#
_symmetry.space_group_name_H-M   'P 1'
#
loop_
_entity.id
_entity.type
_entity.pdbx_description
1 polymer ?
#
loop_
_entity_poly.entity_id
_entity_poly.type
_entity_poly.pdbx_seq_one_letter_code
_entity_poly.pdbx_strand_id
1 'polypeptide(L)'
;MSGSSYHSICRWTFHSGKGGFVPPDMIPEWSSEKLDTPGMIELVADRIAPRLPEDVELGIELHYDYEVNEENAGAVSDALARCGLSLALITPGAHRHFAYGGIASLDPDERREARLYGARTVDLAYGPLRKAWHPAPGLVPSLVLWNGSFGYDLATTEIARMYSNLKEGVAELCGYESKAGGELFVAIEPKPNEGHPALLLPTVASAITFWNSLHRDLGIPLERKGVNKEFGHSEMVGLDHVYDTVEEVDNGMLVHMHLNSQGYNDGVILGGPGKYDIDHGARINGMNVAIAGLVRQSGFSRWKGHDMQVRPYDNAEQGIDRVVRSILSWEACVRAERELDYGRLNESLEKRDTARAEDIMREAVHNAFHHFKELYET
;
A
#
# COMPACT_ATOMS: atom_id res chain seq x y z
N MET A 1 -15.43 -17.81 14.00
CA MET A 1 -14.47 -18.34 13.01
C MET A 1 -13.64 -17.16 12.57
N SER A 2 -12.34 -17.14 12.90
CA SER A 2 -11.42 -16.13 12.34
C SER A 2 -11.26 -16.48 10.86
N GLY A 3 -11.72 -15.61 9.97
CA GLY A 3 -11.40 -15.73 8.56
C GLY A 3 -9.90 -15.44 8.35
N SER A 4 -9.34 -15.91 7.23
CA SER A 4 -7.96 -15.63 6.85
C SER A 4 -7.66 -14.12 6.85
N SER A 5 -6.45 -13.76 7.25
CA SER A 5 -5.91 -12.41 7.14
C SER A 5 -5.02 -12.32 5.90
N TYR A 6 -5.24 -11.31 5.05
CA TYR A 6 -4.58 -11.18 3.76
C TYR A 6 -3.57 -10.05 3.79
N HIS A 7 -2.30 -10.39 3.63
CA HIS A 7 -1.19 -9.45 3.62
C HIS A 7 -0.43 -9.52 2.29
N SER A 8 0.15 -8.42 1.87
CA SER A 8 1.02 -8.38 0.70
C SER A 8 2.37 -7.77 1.03
N ILE A 9 3.37 -8.25 0.31
CA ILE A 9 4.76 -7.85 0.47
C ILE A 9 5.23 -7.23 -0.83
N CYS A 10 5.80 -6.05 -0.70
CA CYS A 10 6.29 -5.29 -1.84
C CYS A 10 7.61 -5.87 -2.37
N ARG A 11 7.72 -6.07 -3.70
CA ARG A 11 8.97 -6.50 -4.31
C ARG A 11 10.10 -5.50 -4.03
N TRP A 12 9.77 -4.22 -4.02
CA TRP A 12 10.76 -3.15 -3.80
C TRP A 12 11.33 -3.08 -2.38
N THR A 13 10.74 -3.73 -1.39
CA THR A 13 11.35 -3.92 -0.06
C THR A 13 12.70 -4.64 -0.15
N PHE A 14 12.86 -5.54 -1.13
CA PHE A 14 14.04 -6.37 -1.33
C PHE A 14 15.01 -5.79 -2.38
N HIS A 15 14.84 -4.52 -2.75
CA HIS A 15 15.85 -3.81 -3.53
C HIS A 15 16.90 -3.24 -2.59
N SER A 16 18.10 -3.76 -2.71
CA SER A 16 19.26 -3.23 -2.04
C SER A 16 19.55 -1.80 -2.51
N GLY A 17 19.62 -0.86 -1.58
CA GLY A 17 20.04 0.51 -1.88
C GLY A 17 18.96 1.49 -2.34
N LYS A 18 17.68 1.24 -2.08
CA LYS A 18 16.65 2.25 -2.31
C LYS A 18 16.60 3.34 -1.24
N GLY A 19 16.23 4.52 -1.71
CA GLY A 19 16.05 5.73 -0.89
C GLY A 19 17.25 6.65 -0.91
N GLY A 20 17.32 7.49 -1.93
CA GLY A 20 18.11 8.71 -2.09
C GLY A 20 19.56 8.73 -1.65
N PHE A 21 19.86 8.49 -0.41
CA PHE A 21 21.17 8.62 0.18
C PHE A 21 21.79 7.30 0.68
N VAL A 22 21.19 6.20 0.28
CA VAL A 22 21.66 4.87 0.69
C VAL A 22 22.55 4.30 -0.41
N PRO A 23 23.74 3.77 -0.11
CA PRO A 23 24.57 3.13 -1.12
C PRO A 23 23.85 1.98 -1.81
N PRO A 24 24.02 1.82 -3.13
CA PRO A 24 23.50 0.64 -3.81
C PRO A 24 24.14 -0.64 -3.23
N ASP A 25 23.41 -1.73 -3.30
CA ASP A 25 23.86 -3.07 -2.89
C ASP A 25 24.28 -3.21 -1.40
N MET A 26 23.59 -2.48 -0.50
CA MET A 26 23.82 -2.60 0.94
C MET A 26 23.60 -4.02 1.48
N ILE A 27 22.67 -4.74 0.89
CA ILE A 27 22.46 -6.18 1.12
C ILE A 27 22.86 -6.89 -0.17
N PRO A 28 24.11 -7.35 -0.29
CA PRO A 28 24.61 -7.90 -1.54
C PRO A 28 23.85 -9.12 -2.05
N GLU A 29 23.19 -9.85 -1.15
CA GLU A 29 22.33 -10.99 -1.48
C GLU A 29 21.06 -10.57 -2.23
N TRP A 30 20.65 -9.31 -2.08
CA TRP A 30 19.43 -8.74 -2.68
C TRP A 30 19.72 -7.86 -3.90
N SER A 31 20.94 -7.84 -4.38
CA SER A 31 21.24 -7.17 -5.65
C SER A 31 20.40 -7.76 -6.78
N SER A 32 20.06 -6.95 -7.78
CA SER A 32 19.24 -7.38 -8.93
C SER A 32 19.86 -8.55 -9.71
N GLU A 33 21.17 -8.74 -9.63
CA GLU A 33 21.87 -9.86 -10.22
C GLU A 33 21.69 -11.19 -9.46
N LYS A 34 21.39 -11.14 -8.14
CA LYS A 34 21.29 -12.31 -7.28
C LYS A 34 19.86 -12.63 -6.85
N LEU A 35 19.00 -11.63 -6.76
CA LEU A 35 17.62 -11.79 -6.33
C LEU A 35 16.69 -11.13 -7.36
N ASP A 36 16.31 -11.88 -8.37
CA ASP A 36 15.25 -11.50 -9.30
C ASP A 36 13.85 -11.63 -8.64
N THR A 37 12.81 -11.27 -9.38
CA THR A 37 11.44 -11.33 -8.83
C THR A 37 10.98 -12.75 -8.51
N PRO A 38 11.20 -13.79 -9.35
CA PRO A 38 10.94 -15.17 -8.97
C PRO A 38 11.70 -15.62 -7.71
N GLY A 39 12.97 -15.30 -7.60
CA GLY A 39 13.79 -15.64 -6.42
C GLY A 39 13.31 -14.95 -5.15
N MET A 40 12.83 -13.70 -5.23
CA MET A 40 12.21 -13.02 -4.09
C MET A 40 10.91 -13.71 -3.67
N ILE A 41 10.08 -14.16 -4.61
CA ILE A 41 8.85 -14.90 -4.32
C ILE A 41 9.18 -16.19 -3.55
N GLU A 42 10.20 -16.93 -3.98
CA GLU A 42 10.68 -18.12 -3.29
C GLU A 42 11.23 -17.78 -1.88
N LEU A 43 11.99 -16.70 -1.74
CA LEU A 43 12.48 -16.22 -0.44
C LEU A 43 11.32 -15.89 0.51
N VAL A 44 10.26 -15.24 0.05
CA VAL A 44 9.06 -14.97 0.86
C VAL A 44 8.40 -16.26 1.32
N ALA A 45 8.21 -17.23 0.42
CA ALA A 45 7.61 -18.51 0.75
C ALA A 45 8.44 -19.33 1.73
N ASP A 46 9.78 -19.33 1.58
CA ASP A 46 10.68 -20.16 2.37
C ASP A 46 11.07 -19.54 3.72
N ARG A 47 11.12 -18.20 3.79
CA ARG A 47 11.73 -17.51 4.93
C ARG A 47 10.78 -16.61 5.72
N ILE A 48 9.68 -16.17 5.12
CA ILE A 48 8.71 -15.27 5.77
C ILE A 48 7.43 -16.05 6.12
N ALA A 49 6.80 -16.69 5.15
CA ALA A 49 5.53 -17.40 5.36
C ALA A 49 5.56 -18.39 6.54
N PRO A 50 6.63 -19.21 6.75
CA PRO A 50 6.68 -20.15 7.87
C PRO A 50 6.75 -19.50 9.27
N ARG A 51 6.99 -18.20 9.34
CA ARG A 51 7.10 -17.43 10.58
C ARG A 51 5.82 -16.67 10.94
N LEU A 52 4.77 -16.85 10.15
CA LEU A 52 3.48 -16.18 10.32
C LEU A 52 2.42 -17.17 10.80
N PRO A 53 1.35 -16.69 11.44
CA PRO A 53 0.21 -17.52 11.80
C PRO A 53 -0.39 -18.26 10.59
N GLU A 54 -0.92 -19.46 10.81
CA GLU A 54 -1.49 -20.31 9.75
C GLU A 54 -2.68 -19.68 9.00
N ASP A 55 -3.36 -18.72 9.62
CA ASP A 55 -4.49 -17.98 9.03
C ASP A 55 -4.06 -16.72 8.26
N VAL A 56 -2.75 -16.45 8.14
CA VAL A 56 -2.20 -15.38 7.31
C VAL A 56 -1.89 -15.91 5.91
N GLU A 57 -2.52 -15.32 4.92
CA GLU A 57 -2.26 -15.58 3.50
C GLU A 57 -1.46 -14.41 2.89
N LEU A 58 -0.48 -14.75 2.05
CA LEU A 58 0.43 -13.77 1.48
C LEU A 58 0.21 -13.53 -0.01
N GLY A 59 0.35 -12.27 -0.40
CA GLY A 59 0.43 -11.82 -1.78
C GLY A 59 1.69 -10.99 -2.03
N ILE A 60 1.96 -10.74 -3.30
CA ILE A 60 3.11 -9.97 -3.77
C ILE A 60 2.63 -8.76 -4.55
N GLU A 61 3.33 -7.64 -4.36
CA GLU A 61 3.11 -6.38 -5.06
C GLU A 61 4.28 -6.09 -6.00
N LEU A 62 3.96 -5.64 -7.22
CA LEU A 62 4.92 -5.54 -8.31
C LEU A 62 4.78 -4.25 -9.09
N HIS A 63 5.91 -3.65 -9.50
CA HIS A 63 5.96 -2.59 -10.50
C HIS A 63 6.16 -3.18 -11.90
N TYR A 64 5.36 -2.75 -12.86
CA TYR A 64 5.70 -2.75 -14.26
C TYR A 64 6.73 -1.61 -14.48
N ASP A 65 7.84 -1.71 -15.20
CA ASP A 65 8.33 -2.77 -16.07
C ASP A 65 9.58 -3.46 -15.48
N TYR A 66 10.12 -2.93 -14.39
CA TYR A 66 11.40 -3.34 -13.87
C TYR A 66 11.37 -4.52 -12.88
N GLU A 67 10.22 -4.83 -12.32
CA GLU A 67 10.02 -6.01 -11.47
C GLU A 67 9.30 -7.12 -12.21
N VAL A 68 8.31 -6.72 -13.02
CA VAL A 68 7.59 -7.62 -13.91
C VAL A 68 7.33 -6.94 -15.26
N ASN A 69 7.63 -7.63 -16.34
CA ASN A 69 7.46 -7.16 -17.72
C ASN A 69 7.09 -8.33 -18.64
N GLU A 70 6.98 -8.07 -19.93
CA GLU A 70 6.60 -9.05 -20.92
C GLU A 70 7.56 -10.25 -21.00
N GLU A 71 8.84 -10.05 -20.64
CA GLU A 71 9.86 -11.09 -20.74
C GLU A 71 9.81 -12.06 -19.55
N ASN A 72 9.55 -11.56 -18.33
CA ASN A 72 9.63 -12.35 -17.11
C ASN A 72 8.26 -12.70 -16.49
N ALA A 73 7.15 -12.11 -16.95
CA ALA A 73 5.82 -12.30 -16.34
C ALA A 73 5.39 -13.77 -16.26
N GLY A 74 5.77 -14.59 -17.22
CA GLY A 74 5.54 -16.04 -17.19
C GLY A 74 6.24 -16.70 -16.00
N ALA A 75 7.53 -16.42 -15.81
CA ALA A 75 8.33 -16.96 -14.71
C ALA A 75 7.85 -16.47 -13.35
N VAL A 76 7.48 -15.18 -13.25
CA VAL A 76 6.89 -14.58 -12.03
C VAL A 76 5.59 -15.27 -11.67
N SER A 77 4.70 -15.46 -12.63
CA SER A 77 3.41 -16.12 -12.43
C SER A 77 3.58 -17.59 -12.02
N ASP A 78 4.54 -18.31 -12.61
CA ASP A 78 4.86 -19.69 -12.24
C ASP A 78 5.44 -19.79 -10.83
N ALA A 79 6.28 -18.84 -10.43
CA ALA A 79 6.82 -18.76 -9.07
C ALA A 79 5.71 -18.51 -8.04
N LEU A 80 4.82 -17.55 -8.27
CA LEU A 80 3.66 -17.30 -7.40
C LEU A 80 2.81 -18.56 -7.21
N ALA A 81 2.43 -19.22 -8.31
CA ALA A 81 1.63 -20.44 -8.26
C ALA A 81 2.34 -21.59 -7.54
N ARG A 82 3.64 -21.80 -7.79
CA ARG A 82 4.43 -22.86 -7.13
C ARG A 82 4.59 -22.61 -5.64
N CYS A 83 4.74 -21.36 -5.24
CA CYS A 83 4.92 -20.98 -3.84
C CYS A 83 3.60 -20.80 -3.07
N GLY A 84 2.44 -20.93 -3.71
CA GLY A 84 1.14 -20.73 -3.07
C GLY A 84 0.88 -19.27 -2.71
N LEU A 85 1.54 -18.32 -3.39
CA LEU A 85 1.37 -16.89 -3.20
C LEU A 85 0.51 -16.30 -4.33
N SER A 86 -0.12 -15.16 -4.08
CA SER A 86 -0.97 -14.49 -5.06
C SER A 86 -0.40 -13.15 -5.52
N LEU A 87 -0.79 -12.70 -6.71
CA LEU A 87 -0.61 -11.30 -7.09
C LEU A 87 -1.62 -10.45 -6.32
N ALA A 88 -1.14 -9.55 -5.46
CA ALA A 88 -1.98 -8.67 -4.66
C ALA A 88 -2.16 -7.28 -5.28
N LEU A 89 -1.10 -6.76 -5.89
CA LEU A 89 -1.07 -5.44 -6.48
C LEU A 89 -0.11 -5.41 -7.67
N ILE A 90 -0.49 -4.66 -8.70
CA ILE A 90 0.39 -4.26 -9.78
C ILE A 90 0.26 -2.76 -10.00
N THR A 91 1.39 -2.08 -10.21
CA THR A 91 1.42 -0.64 -10.46
C THR A 91 2.29 -0.32 -11.67
N PRO A 92 1.93 0.67 -12.50
CA PRO A 92 2.84 1.16 -13.52
C PRO A 92 4.10 1.73 -12.89
N GLY A 93 5.28 1.31 -13.33
CA GLY A 93 6.58 1.86 -12.89
C GLY A 93 6.88 3.25 -13.46
N ALA A 94 5.86 4.05 -13.68
CA ALA A 94 5.87 5.30 -14.43
C ALA A 94 6.85 6.35 -13.87
N HIS A 95 7.03 6.41 -12.56
CA HIS A 95 7.92 7.37 -11.89
C HIS A 95 9.41 7.22 -12.25
N ARG A 96 9.80 6.09 -12.82
CA ARG A 96 11.18 5.86 -13.30
C ARG A 96 11.45 6.42 -14.68
N HIS A 97 10.41 6.67 -15.45
CA HIS A 97 10.48 7.05 -16.85
C HIS A 97 9.94 8.43 -17.15
N PHE A 98 9.00 8.91 -16.35
CA PHE A 98 8.23 10.13 -16.61
C PHE A 98 8.42 11.15 -15.49
N ALA A 99 9.21 12.17 -15.76
CA ALA A 99 9.58 13.20 -14.79
C ALA A 99 8.69 14.44 -14.84
N TYR A 100 7.88 14.62 -15.89
CA TYR A 100 7.12 15.85 -16.13
C TYR A 100 5.62 15.71 -15.93
N GLY A 101 5.19 14.79 -15.06
CA GLY A 101 3.80 14.58 -14.72
C GLY A 101 3.18 13.29 -15.25
N GLY A 102 3.89 12.47 -16.03
CA GLY A 102 3.40 11.21 -16.57
C GLY A 102 2.10 11.38 -17.34
N ILE A 103 1.02 10.69 -16.94
CA ILE A 103 -0.31 10.84 -17.59
C ILE A 103 -0.95 12.22 -17.35
N ALA A 104 -0.44 13.01 -16.41
CA ALA A 104 -0.83 14.41 -16.17
C ALA A 104 0.00 15.39 -16.97
N SER A 105 1.08 14.98 -17.62
CA SER A 105 2.07 15.83 -18.26
C SER A 105 1.44 16.84 -19.23
N LEU A 106 2.06 18.02 -19.30
CA LEU A 106 1.76 19.00 -20.33
C LEU A 106 2.41 18.63 -21.68
N ASP A 107 3.46 17.80 -21.64
CA ASP A 107 4.07 17.23 -22.84
C ASP A 107 3.16 16.11 -23.40
N PRO A 108 2.62 16.24 -24.62
CA PRO A 108 1.72 15.26 -25.20
C PRO A 108 2.41 13.91 -25.50
N ASP A 109 3.71 13.90 -25.72
CA ASP A 109 4.43 12.67 -26.02
C ASP A 109 4.68 11.88 -24.74
N GLU A 110 5.12 12.53 -23.66
CA GLU A 110 5.23 11.89 -22.36
C GLU A 110 3.87 11.35 -21.90
N ARG A 111 2.81 12.15 -22.02
CA ARG A 111 1.45 11.75 -21.63
C ARG A 111 0.97 10.51 -22.39
N ARG A 112 1.27 10.42 -23.70
CA ARG A 112 0.93 9.25 -24.52
C ARG A 112 1.67 8.00 -24.05
N GLU A 113 2.98 8.11 -23.84
CA GLU A 113 3.81 6.98 -23.40
C GLU A 113 3.39 6.50 -21.99
N ALA A 114 3.11 7.41 -21.06
CA ALA A 114 2.65 7.07 -19.72
C ALA A 114 1.30 6.33 -19.74
N ARG A 115 0.39 6.67 -20.64
CA ARG A 115 -0.87 5.93 -20.86
C ARG A 115 -0.61 4.52 -21.37
N LEU A 116 0.36 4.34 -22.26
CA LEU A 116 0.76 3.01 -22.74
C LEU A 116 1.34 2.13 -21.63
N TYR A 117 2.11 2.73 -20.69
CA TYR A 117 2.58 2.01 -19.50
C TYR A 117 1.41 1.48 -18.66
N GLY A 118 0.41 2.32 -18.42
CA GLY A 118 -0.81 1.89 -17.73
C GLY A 118 -1.53 0.75 -18.46
N ALA A 119 -1.67 0.84 -19.78
CA ALA A 119 -2.32 -0.20 -20.58
C ALA A 119 -1.55 -1.53 -20.54
N ARG A 120 -0.21 -1.51 -20.70
CA ARG A 120 0.64 -2.71 -20.61
C ARG A 120 0.58 -3.35 -19.23
N THR A 121 0.49 -2.55 -18.17
CA THR A 121 0.29 -3.05 -16.79
C THR A 121 -1.01 -3.86 -16.69
N VAL A 122 -2.09 -3.36 -17.29
CA VAL A 122 -3.37 -4.07 -17.37
C VAL A 122 -3.24 -5.35 -18.18
N ASP A 123 -2.56 -5.29 -19.35
CA ASP A 123 -2.34 -6.46 -20.22
C ASP A 123 -1.59 -7.58 -19.49
N LEU A 124 -0.55 -7.24 -18.72
CA LEU A 124 0.17 -8.24 -17.90
C LEU A 124 -0.73 -8.85 -16.83
N ALA A 125 -1.53 -8.03 -16.14
CA ALA A 125 -2.42 -8.50 -15.09
C ALA A 125 -3.45 -9.52 -15.61
N TYR A 126 -4.10 -9.20 -16.73
CA TYR A 126 -5.12 -10.08 -17.34
C TYR A 126 -4.53 -11.21 -18.19
N GLY A 127 -3.32 -11.05 -18.67
CA GLY A 127 -2.60 -12.03 -19.49
C GLY A 127 -1.79 -13.03 -18.63
N PRO A 128 -0.45 -12.95 -18.67
CA PRO A 128 0.42 -13.95 -18.05
C PRO A 128 0.27 -14.04 -16.52
N LEU A 129 -0.12 -12.96 -15.82
CA LEU A 129 -0.27 -12.96 -14.37
C LEU A 129 -1.66 -13.39 -13.89
N ARG A 130 -2.62 -13.60 -14.81
CA ARG A 130 -4.01 -13.97 -14.43
C ARG A 130 -4.08 -15.24 -13.59
N LYS A 131 -3.27 -16.24 -13.86
CA LYS A 131 -3.25 -17.50 -13.12
C LYS A 131 -2.70 -17.39 -11.70
N ALA A 132 -2.04 -16.26 -11.38
CA ALA A 132 -1.53 -15.96 -10.05
C ALA A 132 -2.51 -15.12 -9.20
N TRP A 133 -3.71 -14.86 -9.70
CA TRP A 133 -4.73 -14.18 -8.91
C TRP A 133 -5.30 -15.11 -7.84
N HIS A 134 -5.63 -14.56 -6.69
CA HIS A 134 -6.32 -15.31 -5.66
C HIS A 134 -7.71 -15.72 -6.14
N PRO A 135 -8.17 -16.96 -5.85
CA PRO A 135 -9.46 -17.44 -6.37
C PRO A 135 -10.69 -16.74 -5.79
N ALA A 136 -10.59 -16.14 -4.59
CA ALA A 136 -11.70 -15.39 -3.99
C ALA A 136 -11.91 -14.05 -4.71
N PRO A 137 -13.15 -13.73 -5.15
CA PRO A 137 -13.42 -12.50 -5.94
C PRO A 137 -13.08 -11.19 -5.22
N GLY A 138 -13.10 -11.17 -3.89
CA GLY A 138 -12.71 -10.02 -3.07
C GLY A 138 -11.21 -9.77 -3.03
N LEU A 139 -10.39 -10.71 -3.50
CA LEU A 139 -8.92 -10.71 -3.43
C LEU A 139 -8.27 -10.63 -4.82
N VAL A 140 -9.00 -10.20 -5.82
CA VAL A 140 -8.39 -9.85 -7.11
C VAL A 140 -7.39 -8.72 -6.92
N PRO A 141 -6.33 -8.65 -7.75
CA PRO A 141 -5.30 -7.63 -7.58
C PRO A 141 -5.83 -6.20 -7.67
N SER A 142 -5.14 -5.30 -7.02
CA SER A 142 -5.30 -3.87 -7.21
C SER A 142 -4.38 -3.37 -8.31
N LEU A 143 -4.90 -2.58 -9.25
CA LEU A 143 -4.13 -1.71 -10.14
C LEU A 143 -3.97 -0.37 -9.42
N VAL A 144 -2.81 -0.12 -8.85
CA VAL A 144 -2.56 1.10 -8.10
C VAL A 144 -1.84 2.12 -8.98
N LEU A 145 -2.38 3.33 -9.01
CA LEU A 145 -1.75 4.47 -9.62
C LEU A 145 -1.11 5.33 -8.51
N TRP A 146 0.14 5.04 -8.23
CA TRP A 146 0.92 5.89 -7.35
C TRP A 146 1.15 7.25 -7.99
N ASN A 147 0.89 8.32 -7.24
CA ASN A 147 0.91 9.66 -7.77
C ASN A 147 2.31 10.27 -7.93
N GLY A 148 3.37 9.54 -7.63
CA GLY A 148 4.76 10.01 -7.72
C GLY A 148 5.19 10.45 -9.12
N SER A 149 4.51 9.99 -10.18
CA SER A 149 4.70 10.52 -11.54
C SER A 149 3.84 11.75 -11.86
N PHE A 150 2.94 12.19 -10.98
CA PHE A 150 2.05 13.33 -11.19
C PHE A 150 2.60 14.61 -10.56
N GLY A 151 3.94 14.75 -10.53
CA GLY A 151 4.64 15.85 -9.88
C GLY A 151 4.77 17.10 -10.74
N TYR A 152 5.02 18.20 -10.05
CA TYR A 152 5.36 19.48 -10.67
C TYR A 152 6.29 20.31 -9.78
N ASP A 153 7.16 21.09 -10.42
CA ASP A 153 8.15 21.93 -9.73
C ASP A 153 7.72 23.39 -9.67
N LEU A 154 6.87 23.83 -10.60
CA LEU A 154 6.41 25.22 -10.69
C LEU A 154 4.91 25.32 -10.45
N ALA A 155 4.54 25.99 -9.37
CA ALA A 155 3.15 26.31 -9.08
C ALA A 155 2.62 27.40 -10.02
N THR A 156 2.08 26.99 -11.16
CA THR A 156 1.53 27.88 -12.19
C THR A 156 0.06 27.57 -12.47
N THR A 157 -0.60 28.41 -13.27
CA THR A 157 -1.98 28.16 -13.73
C THR A 157 -2.09 26.89 -14.57
N GLU A 158 -0.99 26.37 -15.12
CA GLU A 158 -0.94 25.16 -15.93
C GLU A 158 -1.22 23.88 -15.12
N ILE A 159 -1.17 23.93 -13.79
CA ILE A 159 -1.58 22.83 -12.93
C ILE A 159 -3.06 22.43 -13.18
N ALA A 160 -3.91 23.38 -13.52
CA ALA A 160 -5.30 23.10 -13.90
C ALA A 160 -5.38 22.21 -15.17
N ARG A 161 -4.48 22.43 -16.14
CA ARG A 161 -4.36 21.57 -17.33
C ARG A 161 -3.80 20.19 -16.98
N MET A 162 -2.78 20.13 -16.13
CA MET A 162 -2.25 18.85 -15.64
C MET A 162 -3.34 18.04 -14.95
N TYR A 163 -4.14 18.69 -14.10
CA TYR A 163 -5.26 18.02 -13.43
C TYR A 163 -6.33 17.52 -14.41
N SER A 164 -6.64 18.30 -15.46
CA SER A 164 -7.54 17.88 -16.54
C SER A 164 -6.98 16.68 -17.33
N ASN A 165 -5.70 16.73 -17.70
CA ASN A 165 -5.00 15.65 -18.37
C ASN A 165 -5.01 14.35 -17.51
N LEU A 166 -4.80 14.48 -16.20
CA LEU A 166 -4.86 13.37 -15.25
C LEU A 166 -6.25 12.72 -15.27
N LYS A 167 -7.31 13.52 -15.23
CA LYS A 167 -8.69 13.03 -15.29
C LYS A 167 -8.95 12.24 -16.57
N GLU A 168 -8.57 12.79 -17.72
CA GLU A 168 -8.73 12.13 -19.01
C GLU A 168 -7.92 10.83 -19.06
N GLY A 169 -6.65 10.84 -18.64
CA GLY A 169 -5.78 9.67 -18.69
C GLY A 169 -6.22 8.54 -17.75
N VAL A 170 -6.66 8.87 -16.54
CA VAL A 170 -7.20 7.86 -15.60
C VAL A 170 -8.53 7.30 -16.12
N ALA A 171 -9.40 8.15 -16.69
CA ALA A 171 -10.64 7.69 -17.29
C ALA A 171 -10.41 6.74 -18.48
N GLU A 172 -9.44 7.05 -19.34
CA GLU A 172 -9.05 6.17 -20.46
C GLU A 172 -8.52 4.83 -19.94
N LEU A 173 -7.68 4.84 -18.89
CA LEU A 173 -7.15 3.61 -18.29
C LEU A 173 -8.25 2.76 -17.64
N CYS A 174 -9.21 3.39 -16.95
CA CYS A 174 -10.38 2.70 -16.43
C CYS A 174 -11.22 2.08 -17.55
N GLY A 175 -11.39 2.79 -18.67
CA GLY A 175 -12.07 2.27 -19.86
C GLY A 175 -11.32 1.12 -20.53
N TYR A 176 -9.99 1.15 -20.51
CA TYR A 176 -9.13 0.07 -21.01
C TYR A 176 -9.25 -1.18 -20.11
N GLU A 177 -9.12 -1.01 -18.81
CA GLU A 177 -9.27 -2.08 -17.81
C GLU A 177 -10.64 -2.75 -17.89
N SER A 178 -11.70 -1.93 -18.02
CA SER A 178 -13.07 -2.44 -18.17
C SER A 178 -13.23 -3.32 -19.42
N LYS A 179 -12.59 -2.98 -20.54
CA LYS A 179 -12.61 -3.78 -21.75
C LYS A 179 -11.76 -5.05 -21.65
N ALA A 180 -10.69 -5.01 -20.87
CA ALA A 180 -9.82 -6.17 -20.63
C ALA A 180 -10.49 -7.23 -19.72
N GLY A 181 -11.42 -6.82 -18.84
CA GLY A 181 -12.12 -7.74 -17.96
C GLY A 181 -12.96 -7.05 -16.87
N GLY A 182 -12.59 -5.85 -16.44
CA GLY A 182 -13.34 -5.06 -15.45
C GLY A 182 -13.31 -5.64 -14.03
N GLU A 183 -12.33 -6.50 -13.71
CA GLU A 183 -12.28 -7.19 -12.43
C GLU A 183 -11.31 -6.56 -11.44
N LEU A 184 -10.27 -5.84 -11.91
CA LEU A 184 -9.28 -5.21 -11.05
C LEU A 184 -9.91 -4.11 -10.17
N PHE A 185 -9.40 -3.98 -8.97
CA PHE A 185 -9.62 -2.77 -8.21
C PHE A 185 -8.65 -1.70 -8.71
N VAL A 186 -9.13 -0.52 -9.04
CA VAL A 186 -8.28 0.59 -9.47
C VAL A 186 -8.21 1.62 -8.37
N ALA A 187 -7.01 1.90 -7.87
CA ALA A 187 -6.82 2.81 -6.77
C ALA A 187 -5.80 3.91 -7.10
N ILE A 188 -6.01 5.07 -6.53
CA ILE A 188 -4.99 6.11 -6.41
C ILE A 188 -4.27 5.92 -5.07
N GLU A 189 -2.96 6.01 -5.09
CA GLU A 189 -2.14 6.10 -3.90
C GLU A 189 -1.66 7.54 -3.75
N PRO A 190 -2.23 8.29 -2.79
CA PRO A 190 -1.90 9.69 -2.59
C PRO A 190 -0.58 9.85 -1.83
N LYS A 191 0.23 10.82 -2.26
CA LYS A 191 1.47 11.22 -1.60
C LYS A 191 1.68 12.73 -1.75
N PRO A 192 2.16 13.44 -0.72
CA PRO A 192 2.26 14.90 -0.78
C PRO A 192 3.43 15.40 -1.64
N ASN A 193 4.57 14.73 -1.58
CA ASN A 193 5.80 15.07 -2.31
C ASN A 193 6.73 13.84 -2.35
N GLU A 194 7.70 13.87 -3.14
CA GLU A 194 8.90 13.06 -3.32
C GLU A 194 9.31 13.12 -4.79
N GLY A 195 10.59 13.36 -5.02
CA GLY A 195 11.11 13.61 -6.36
C GLY A 195 10.72 15.00 -6.91
N HIS A 196 9.52 15.47 -6.59
CA HIS A 196 8.99 16.80 -6.88
C HIS A 196 8.60 17.54 -5.58
N PRO A 197 8.66 18.88 -5.58
CA PRO A 197 8.21 19.69 -4.44
C PRO A 197 6.74 19.49 -4.09
N ALA A 198 5.91 19.15 -5.08
CA ALA A 198 4.49 18.87 -4.91
C ALA A 198 3.99 17.84 -5.93
N LEU A 199 3.01 17.04 -5.51
CA LEU A 199 2.34 16.07 -6.35
C LEU A 199 0.84 16.41 -6.43
N LEU A 200 0.21 16.10 -7.55
CA LEU A 200 -1.25 16.08 -7.64
C LEU A 200 -1.79 14.97 -6.75
N LEU A 201 -2.96 15.16 -6.16
CA LEU A 201 -3.64 14.20 -5.27
C LEU A 201 -2.80 13.88 -4.01
N PRO A 202 -2.43 14.88 -3.20
CA PRO A 202 -1.48 14.70 -2.09
C PRO A 202 -2.05 14.00 -0.86
N THR A 203 -3.37 13.81 -0.76
CA THR A 203 -4.05 13.27 0.43
C THR A 203 -5.18 12.30 0.05
N VAL A 204 -5.62 11.48 0.99
CA VAL A 204 -6.80 10.61 0.85
C VAL A 204 -8.02 11.40 0.38
N ALA A 205 -8.35 12.50 1.06
CA ALA A 205 -9.47 13.36 0.68
C ALA A 205 -9.36 13.90 -0.75
N SER A 206 -8.16 14.24 -1.24
CA SER A 206 -7.95 14.67 -2.62
C SER A 206 -8.17 13.53 -3.63
N ALA A 207 -7.79 12.29 -3.30
CA ALA A 207 -8.04 11.13 -4.14
C ALA A 207 -9.54 10.78 -4.20
N ILE A 208 -10.25 10.83 -3.07
CA ILE A 208 -11.71 10.66 -3.02
C ILE A 208 -12.42 11.73 -3.86
N THR A 209 -12.04 12.98 -3.70
CA THR A 209 -12.57 14.10 -4.49
C THR A 209 -12.32 13.91 -6.00
N PHE A 210 -11.15 13.41 -6.35
CA PHE A 210 -10.79 13.11 -7.74
C PHE A 210 -11.68 12.02 -8.33
N TRP A 211 -11.88 10.88 -7.65
CA TRP A 211 -12.78 9.82 -8.09
C TRP A 211 -14.22 10.31 -8.27
N ASN A 212 -14.74 11.06 -7.30
CA ASN A 212 -16.06 11.67 -7.39
C ASN A 212 -16.17 12.62 -8.59
N SER A 213 -15.10 13.35 -8.91
CA SER A 213 -15.08 14.23 -10.09
C SER A 213 -15.05 13.44 -11.41
N LEU A 214 -14.33 12.31 -11.47
CA LEU A 214 -14.36 11.42 -12.64
C LEU A 214 -15.76 10.83 -12.87
N HIS A 215 -16.41 10.41 -11.78
CA HIS A 215 -17.79 9.93 -11.87
C HIS A 215 -18.75 11.00 -12.38
N ARG A 216 -18.72 12.18 -11.77
CA ARG A 216 -19.61 13.30 -12.12
C ARG A 216 -19.40 13.79 -13.55
N ASP A 217 -18.12 13.98 -13.95
CA ASP A 217 -17.78 14.70 -15.18
C ASP A 217 -17.60 13.78 -16.39
N LEU A 218 -17.19 12.53 -16.16
CA LEU A 218 -16.86 11.55 -17.21
C LEU A 218 -17.64 10.24 -17.10
N GLY A 219 -18.52 10.10 -16.11
CA GLY A 219 -19.39 8.94 -15.95
C GLY A 219 -18.66 7.65 -15.53
N ILE A 220 -17.44 7.75 -15.00
CA ILE A 220 -16.68 6.57 -14.55
C ILE A 220 -17.41 5.91 -13.36
N PRO A 221 -17.76 4.61 -13.43
CA PRO A 221 -18.36 3.90 -12.31
C PRO A 221 -17.39 3.85 -11.12
N LEU A 222 -17.90 4.12 -9.91
CA LEU A 222 -17.10 4.08 -8.69
C LEU A 222 -16.92 2.66 -8.13
N GLU A 223 -17.68 1.69 -8.61
CA GLU A 223 -17.46 0.31 -8.23
C GLU A 223 -16.01 -0.12 -8.51
N ARG A 224 -15.36 -0.73 -7.53
CA ARG A 224 -13.95 -1.14 -7.59
C ARG A 224 -12.96 0.02 -7.83
N LYS A 225 -13.35 1.25 -7.52
CA LYS A 225 -12.46 2.42 -7.60
C LYS A 225 -12.28 3.01 -6.21
N GLY A 226 -11.08 3.50 -5.91
CA GLY A 226 -10.83 4.12 -4.62
C GLY A 226 -9.38 4.44 -4.35
N VAL A 227 -8.98 4.20 -3.12
CA VAL A 227 -7.69 4.64 -2.59
C VAL A 227 -6.88 3.41 -2.15
N ASN A 228 -5.61 3.40 -2.47
CA ASN A 228 -4.60 2.66 -1.73
C ASN A 228 -4.08 3.59 -0.65
N LYS A 229 -4.54 3.37 0.58
CA LYS A 229 -4.14 4.21 1.67
C LYS A 229 -2.75 3.81 2.16
N GLU A 230 -1.83 4.75 2.10
CA GLU A 230 -0.53 4.59 2.73
C GLU A 230 -0.42 5.44 4.00
N PHE A 231 -0.17 4.78 5.12
CA PHE A 231 -0.12 5.43 6.44
C PHE A 231 1.05 6.42 6.51
N GLY A 232 2.20 6.03 5.99
CA GLY A 232 3.38 6.88 5.96
C GLY A 232 3.15 8.19 5.20
N HIS A 233 2.42 8.15 4.09
CA HIS A 233 2.13 9.35 3.30
C HIS A 233 1.23 10.35 4.05
N SER A 234 0.25 9.86 4.80
CA SER A 234 -0.57 10.71 5.67
C SER A 234 0.27 11.31 6.82
N GLU A 235 1.20 10.55 7.41
CA GLU A 235 2.15 11.05 8.42
C GLU A 235 3.03 12.18 7.91
N MET A 236 3.45 12.16 6.65
CA MET A 236 4.30 13.20 6.05
C MET A 236 3.69 14.61 6.13
N VAL A 237 2.37 14.71 6.17
CA VAL A 237 1.62 15.97 6.26
C VAL A 237 0.86 16.13 7.58
N GLY A 238 1.06 15.21 8.51
CA GLY A 238 0.47 15.28 9.85
C GLY A 238 -1.03 15.01 9.87
N LEU A 239 -1.55 14.21 8.96
CA LEU A 239 -2.95 13.79 8.94
C LEU A 239 -3.20 12.65 9.94
N ASP A 240 -4.43 12.59 10.44
CA ASP A 240 -4.91 11.53 11.31
C ASP A 240 -5.33 10.32 10.47
N HIS A 241 -4.61 9.21 10.60
CA HIS A 241 -4.89 7.97 9.87
C HIS A 241 -6.26 7.38 10.18
N VAL A 242 -6.76 7.56 11.41
CA VAL A 242 -8.08 7.07 11.81
C VAL A 242 -9.14 7.82 11.03
N TYR A 243 -9.02 9.16 10.97
CA TYR A 243 -9.96 9.99 10.23
C TYR A 243 -9.91 9.72 8.72
N ASP A 244 -8.70 9.61 8.14
CA ASP A 244 -8.54 9.24 6.73
C ASP A 244 -9.24 7.91 6.41
N THR A 245 -9.14 6.91 7.32
CA THR A 245 -9.80 5.62 7.14
C THR A 245 -11.32 5.74 7.23
N VAL A 246 -11.84 6.61 8.11
CA VAL A 246 -13.29 6.89 8.18
C VAL A 246 -13.78 7.45 6.85
N GLU A 247 -13.07 8.41 6.25
CA GLU A 247 -13.45 8.98 4.95
C GLU A 247 -13.47 7.93 3.84
N GLU A 248 -12.47 7.04 3.79
CA GLU A 248 -12.42 5.96 2.79
C GLU A 248 -13.56 4.96 2.97
N VAL A 249 -13.84 4.56 4.20
CA VAL A 249 -14.91 3.61 4.53
C VAL A 249 -16.29 4.21 4.23
N ASP A 250 -16.54 5.45 4.64
CA ASP A 250 -17.81 6.15 4.44
C ASP A 250 -18.13 6.37 2.96
N ASN A 251 -17.10 6.62 2.14
CA ASN A 251 -17.23 6.76 0.70
C ASN A 251 -17.18 5.41 -0.06
N GLY A 252 -16.99 4.27 0.60
CA GLY A 252 -16.83 2.97 -0.03
C GLY A 252 -15.57 2.86 -0.91
N MET A 253 -14.54 3.65 -0.61
CA MET A 253 -13.33 3.81 -1.42
C MET A 253 -12.06 3.23 -0.78
N LEU A 254 -12.15 2.50 0.32
CA LEU A 254 -11.04 1.73 0.86
C LEU A 254 -10.81 0.50 -0.04
N VAL A 255 -9.81 0.54 -0.90
CA VAL A 255 -9.52 -0.51 -1.88
C VAL A 255 -8.31 -1.35 -1.46
N HIS A 256 -7.25 -0.72 -1.05
CA HIS A 256 -6.00 -1.33 -0.62
C HIS A 256 -5.41 -0.52 0.52
N MET A 257 -4.48 -1.09 1.27
CA MET A 257 -3.81 -0.39 2.38
C MET A 257 -2.33 -0.71 2.34
N HIS A 258 -1.48 0.29 2.54
CA HIS A 258 -0.09 0.10 2.90
C HIS A 258 0.12 0.40 4.38
N LEU A 259 0.34 -0.66 5.13
CA LEU A 259 0.53 -0.66 6.58
C LEU A 259 1.98 -0.34 6.91
N ASN A 260 2.33 0.92 6.84
CA ASN A 260 3.66 1.41 7.15
C ASN A 260 3.64 2.59 8.12
N SER A 261 4.74 3.27 8.27
CA SER A 261 4.86 4.49 9.08
C SER A 261 6.14 5.21 8.72
N GLN A 262 6.19 6.51 8.98
CA GLN A 262 7.42 7.31 8.85
C GLN A 262 8.20 7.41 10.18
N GLY A 263 7.95 6.52 11.13
CA GLY A 263 8.59 6.51 12.44
C GLY A 263 8.06 7.54 13.43
N TYR A 264 6.98 8.24 13.06
CA TYR A 264 6.36 9.25 13.92
C TYR A 264 5.52 8.58 15.03
N ASN A 265 5.63 9.09 16.26
CA ASN A 265 4.78 8.72 17.40
C ASN A 265 4.89 7.30 17.98
N ASP A 266 5.93 6.51 17.73
CA ASP A 266 6.03 5.23 18.42
C ASP A 266 6.97 5.20 19.63
N GLY A 267 7.75 6.27 19.83
CA GLY A 267 8.66 6.42 20.97
C GLY A 267 9.86 5.44 21.00
N VAL A 268 9.90 4.47 20.12
CA VAL A 268 10.93 3.42 20.06
C VAL A 268 11.84 3.60 18.86
N ILE A 269 11.27 3.96 17.72
CA ILE A 269 12.06 4.16 16.51
C ILE A 269 12.40 5.63 16.35
N LEU A 270 13.68 5.83 16.17
CA LEU A 270 14.26 7.14 15.95
C LEU A 270 13.99 7.53 14.48
N GLY A 271 12.77 7.92 14.20
CA GLY A 271 12.40 8.60 12.98
C GLY A 271 12.37 10.09 13.23
N GLY A 272 12.56 10.86 12.19
CA GLY A 272 12.29 12.29 12.19
C GLY A 272 10.78 12.56 12.32
N PRO A 273 10.33 13.80 12.22
CA PRO A 273 8.91 14.19 12.37
C PRO A 273 8.03 13.81 11.16
N GLY A 274 8.28 12.70 10.48
CA GLY A 274 7.42 12.15 9.44
C GLY A 274 7.35 12.92 8.12
N LYS A 275 8.26 13.86 7.86
CA LYS A 275 8.22 14.70 6.66
C LYS A 275 8.87 14.08 5.41
N TYR A 276 9.53 12.96 5.57
CA TYR A 276 10.26 12.27 4.53
C TYR A 276 9.78 10.83 4.44
N ASP A 277 9.78 10.32 3.25
CA ASP A 277 9.44 8.94 2.97
C ASP A 277 10.58 8.02 3.37
N ILE A 278 10.46 7.41 4.55
CA ILE A 278 11.46 6.51 5.13
C ILE A 278 10.92 5.10 5.26
N ASP A 279 9.66 4.88 5.02
CA ASP A 279 8.93 3.62 5.06
C ASP A 279 9.41 2.63 6.12
N HIS A 280 8.90 2.82 7.32
CA HIS A 280 8.99 1.83 8.37
C HIS A 280 7.79 0.89 8.30
N GLY A 281 7.92 -0.35 8.73
CA GLY A 281 6.79 -1.27 8.81
C GLY A 281 5.68 -0.81 9.77
N ALA A 282 4.60 -1.56 9.78
CA ALA A 282 3.46 -1.33 10.67
C ALA A 282 3.87 -1.23 12.15
N ARG A 283 3.15 -0.44 12.92
CA ARG A 283 3.42 -0.14 14.33
C ARG A 283 2.32 -0.64 15.24
N ILE A 284 2.69 -0.89 16.49
CA ILE A 284 1.74 -1.10 17.58
C ILE A 284 1.49 0.25 18.26
N ASN A 285 0.31 0.80 18.04
CA ASN A 285 -0.14 2.04 18.67
C ASN A 285 -1.67 2.10 18.72
N GLY A 286 -2.22 3.08 19.41
CA GLY A 286 -3.66 3.25 19.57
C GLY A 286 -4.39 3.55 18.28
N MET A 287 -3.76 4.24 17.32
CA MET A 287 -4.36 4.51 16.01
C MET A 287 -4.54 3.22 15.21
N ASN A 288 -3.53 2.35 15.15
CA ASN A 288 -3.62 1.09 14.42
C ASN A 288 -4.62 0.12 15.06
N VAL A 289 -4.78 0.12 16.40
CA VAL A 289 -5.86 -0.62 17.06
C VAL A 289 -7.23 -0.06 16.64
N ALA A 290 -7.40 1.25 16.60
CA ALA A 290 -8.66 1.87 16.16
C ALA A 290 -8.96 1.60 14.68
N ILE A 291 -7.95 1.68 13.81
CA ILE A 291 -8.10 1.38 12.37
C ILE A 291 -8.44 -0.10 12.15
N ALA A 292 -7.85 -1.01 12.91
CA ALA A 292 -8.23 -2.43 12.85
C ALA A 292 -9.72 -2.63 13.14
N GLY A 293 -10.28 -1.85 14.08
CA GLY A 293 -11.73 -1.82 14.37
C GLY A 293 -12.56 -1.29 13.20
N LEU A 294 -12.16 -0.20 12.58
CA LEU A 294 -12.82 0.35 11.39
C LEU A 294 -12.80 -0.62 10.22
N VAL A 295 -11.65 -1.23 9.94
CA VAL A 295 -11.45 -2.23 8.89
C VAL A 295 -12.39 -3.43 9.12
N ARG A 296 -12.44 -3.95 10.35
CA ARG A 296 -13.35 -5.07 10.70
C ARG A 296 -14.82 -4.68 10.56
N GLN A 297 -15.20 -3.50 11.04
CA GLN A 297 -16.60 -3.01 11.00
C GLN A 297 -17.07 -2.73 9.58
N SER A 298 -16.17 -2.25 8.71
CA SER A 298 -16.48 -2.02 7.29
C SER A 298 -16.62 -3.31 6.48
N GLY A 299 -16.20 -4.46 7.03
CA GLY A 299 -16.13 -5.72 6.29
C GLY A 299 -15.01 -5.79 5.26
N PHE A 300 -14.02 -4.89 5.34
CA PHE A 300 -12.86 -4.92 4.46
C PHE A 300 -12.05 -6.22 4.70
N SER A 301 -11.94 -7.04 3.66
CA SER A 301 -11.25 -8.33 3.70
C SER A 301 -10.32 -8.50 2.50
N ARG A 302 -9.65 -7.42 2.10
CA ARG A 302 -8.72 -7.38 0.96
C ARG A 302 -7.28 -7.35 1.44
N TRP A 303 -6.38 -7.25 0.47
CA TRP A 303 -4.95 -7.18 0.70
C TRP A 303 -4.55 -5.94 1.49
N LYS A 304 -3.62 -6.15 2.43
CA LYS A 304 -2.95 -5.13 3.22
C LYS A 304 -1.45 -5.25 2.96
N GLY A 305 -0.91 -4.30 2.20
CA GLY A 305 0.49 -4.27 1.83
C GLY A 305 1.40 -3.77 2.96
N HIS A 306 2.61 -4.27 2.97
CA HIS A 306 3.69 -3.79 3.83
C HIS A 306 4.72 -3.07 2.96
N ASP A 307 4.42 -1.82 2.59
CA ASP A 307 5.38 -0.95 1.91
C ASP A 307 6.39 -0.44 2.93
N MET A 308 7.57 -1.02 2.88
CA MET A 308 8.60 -0.71 3.84
C MET A 308 10.01 -0.89 3.26
N GLN A 309 10.94 -0.13 3.80
CA GLN A 309 12.35 -0.22 3.46
C GLN A 309 13.13 -0.92 4.58
N VAL A 310 14.13 -1.71 4.19
CA VAL A 310 15.13 -2.20 5.14
C VAL A 310 16.06 -1.07 5.55
N ARG A 311 16.71 -1.23 6.71
CA ARG A 311 17.62 -0.21 7.21
C ARG A 311 19.00 -0.31 6.55
N PRO A 312 19.72 0.82 6.42
CA PRO A 312 21.05 0.85 5.85
C PRO A 312 22.08 -0.07 6.50
N TYR A 313 21.85 -0.49 7.71
CA TYR A 313 22.75 -1.38 8.49
C TYR A 313 22.19 -2.77 8.70
N ASP A 314 21.05 -3.11 8.08
CA ASP A 314 20.49 -4.46 8.12
C ASP A 314 21.30 -5.40 7.22
N ASN A 315 21.47 -6.63 7.65
CA ASN A 315 21.76 -7.75 6.77
C ASN A 315 20.47 -8.41 6.27
N ALA A 316 20.58 -9.40 5.39
CA ALA A 316 19.44 -10.07 4.80
C ALA A 316 18.47 -10.66 5.83
N GLU A 317 19.01 -11.29 6.91
CA GLU A 317 18.18 -11.86 7.97
C GLU A 317 17.42 -10.78 8.75
N GLN A 318 18.07 -9.68 9.06
CA GLN A 318 17.44 -8.56 9.74
C GLN A 318 16.36 -7.91 8.87
N GLY A 319 16.58 -7.82 7.54
CA GLY A 319 15.59 -7.33 6.61
C GLY A 319 14.35 -8.23 6.55
N ILE A 320 14.55 -9.56 6.46
CA ILE A 320 13.45 -10.55 6.52
C ILE A 320 12.69 -10.40 7.86
N ASP A 321 13.41 -10.30 8.97
CA ASP A 321 12.81 -10.16 10.30
C ASP A 321 11.95 -8.89 10.42
N ARG A 322 12.36 -7.79 9.79
CA ARG A 322 11.54 -6.55 9.75
C ARG A 322 10.21 -6.75 9.04
N VAL A 323 10.18 -7.47 7.94
CA VAL A 323 8.93 -7.77 7.23
C VAL A 323 8.01 -8.61 8.12
N VAL A 324 8.53 -9.67 8.74
CA VAL A 324 7.77 -10.51 9.69
C VAL A 324 7.21 -9.66 10.82
N ARG A 325 8.04 -8.83 11.46
CA ARG A 325 7.62 -7.93 12.56
C ARG A 325 6.55 -6.95 12.13
N SER A 326 6.61 -6.44 10.91
CA SER A 326 5.58 -5.54 10.38
C SER A 326 4.22 -6.23 10.31
N ILE A 327 4.16 -7.43 9.74
CA ILE A 327 2.93 -8.23 9.65
C ILE A 327 2.40 -8.56 11.03
N LEU A 328 3.25 -9.08 11.91
CA LEU A 328 2.87 -9.47 13.26
C LEU A 328 2.44 -8.26 14.12
N SER A 329 2.99 -7.07 13.89
CA SER A 329 2.56 -5.84 14.59
C SER A 329 1.11 -5.49 14.24
N TRP A 330 0.72 -5.62 12.99
CA TRP A 330 -0.67 -5.42 12.58
C TRP A 330 -1.59 -6.49 13.16
N GLU A 331 -1.23 -7.76 13.05
CA GLU A 331 -2.03 -8.86 13.59
C GLU A 331 -2.20 -8.75 15.13
N ALA A 332 -1.20 -8.25 15.82
CA ALA A 332 -1.29 -7.95 17.24
C ALA A 332 -2.31 -6.84 17.54
N CYS A 333 -2.34 -5.77 16.74
CA CYS A 333 -3.35 -4.73 16.85
C CYS A 333 -4.76 -5.27 16.58
N VAL A 334 -4.91 -6.16 15.59
CA VAL A 334 -6.20 -6.82 15.27
C VAL A 334 -6.68 -7.71 16.43
N ARG A 335 -5.77 -8.46 17.08
CA ARG A 335 -6.12 -9.27 18.25
C ARG A 335 -6.56 -8.39 19.42
N ALA A 336 -5.79 -7.36 19.73
CA ALA A 336 -6.10 -6.44 20.82
C ALA A 336 -7.42 -5.67 20.58
N GLU A 337 -7.71 -5.30 19.33
CA GLU A 337 -8.99 -4.66 18.96
C GLU A 337 -10.18 -5.56 19.26
N ARG A 338 -10.08 -6.86 18.98
CA ARG A 338 -11.15 -7.83 19.26
C ARG A 338 -11.45 -7.99 20.74
N GLU A 339 -10.51 -7.68 21.61
CA GLU A 339 -10.65 -7.70 23.06
C GLU A 339 -11.13 -6.36 23.64
N LEU A 340 -11.17 -5.30 22.81
CA LEU A 340 -11.56 -3.96 23.24
C LEU A 340 -13.03 -3.92 23.67
N ASP A 341 -13.27 -3.48 24.91
CA ASP A 341 -14.63 -3.25 25.43
C ASP A 341 -15.19 -1.93 24.86
N TYR A 342 -15.79 -1.99 23.69
CA TYR A 342 -16.42 -0.86 23.02
C TYR A 342 -17.58 -0.27 23.85
N GLY A 343 -18.27 -1.06 24.66
CA GLY A 343 -19.33 -0.59 25.52
C GLY A 343 -18.79 0.39 26.57
N ARG A 344 -17.73 -0.01 27.28
CA ARG A 344 -17.05 0.85 28.26
C ARG A 344 -16.39 2.08 27.61
N LEU A 345 -15.78 1.91 26.45
CA LEU A 345 -15.16 3.01 25.71
C LEU A 345 -16.20 4.06 25.33
N ASN A 346 -17.30 3.65 24.70
CA ASN A 346 -18.36 4.55 24.26
C ASN A 346 -19.03 5.23 25.47
N GLU A 347 -19.35 4.49 26.53
CA GLU A 347 -19.88 5.06 27.77
C GLU A 347 -18.99 6.17 28.35
N SER A 348 -17.67 5.95 28.34
CA SER A 348 -16.70 6.93 28.84
C SER A 348 -16.69 8.20 27.96
N LEU A 349 -16.68 8.04 26.63
CA LEU A 349 -16.71 9.16 25.69
C LEU A 349 -18.03 9.97 25.79
N GLU A 350 -19.18 9.30 25.86
CA GLU A 350 -20.49 9.96 26.05
C GLU A 350 -20.57 10.76 27.34
N LYS A 351 -19.95 10.25 28.40
CA LYS A 351 -19.85 10.94 29.70
C LYS A 351 -18.75 11.99 29.76
N ARG A 352 -17.97 12.15 28.69
CA ARG A 352 -16.78 13.02 28.62
C ARG A 352 -15.70 12.67 29.65
N ASP A 353 -15.65 11.41 30.06
CA ASP A 353 -14.57 10.85 30.87
C ASP A 353 -13.42 10.42 30.00
N THR A 354 -12.68 11.41 29.50
CA THR A 354 -11.57 11.18 28.56
C THR A 354 -10.43 10.41 29.21
N ALA A 355 -10.19 10.61 30.51
CA ALA A 355 -9.13 9.87 31.21
C ALA A 355 -9.41 8.37 31.23
N ARG A 356 -10.66 7.98 31.50
CA ARG A 356 -11.07 6.56 31.44
C ARG A 356 -11.02 6.01 30.01
N ALA A 357 -11.42 6.79 29.01
CA ALA A 357 -11.32 6.39 27.61
C ALA A 357 -9.85 6.16 27.18
N GLU A 358 -8.93 7.05 27.61
CA GLU A 358 -7.49 6.90 27.38
C GLU A 358 -6.94 5.65 28.07
N ASP A 359 -7.35 5.33 29.30
CA ASP A 359 -6.89 4.14 29.99
C ASP A 359 -7.33 2.86 29.29
N ILE A 360 -8.56 2.82 28.75
CA ILE A 360 -9.06 1.69 27.95
C ILE A 360 -8.19 1.51 26.68
N MET A 361 -7.85 2.60 25.98
CA MET A 361 -7.01 2.53 24.81
C MET A 361 -5.55 2.16 25.13
N ARG A 362 -5.01 2.64 26.27
CA ARG A 362 -3.67 2.21 26.75
C ARG A 362 -3.63 0.72 27.08
N GLU A 363 -4.69 0.18 27.68
CA GLU A 363 -4.82 -1.26 27.94
C GLU A 363 -4.83 -2.05 26.61
N ALA A 364 -5.57 -1.59 25.60
CA ALA A 364 -5.59 -2.23 24.28
C ALA A 364 -4.20 -2.21 23.62
N VAL A 365 -3.46 -1.11 23.68
CA VAL A 365 -2.08 -1.04 23.17
C VAL A 365 -1.16 -1.97 23.95
N HIS A 366 -1.29 -2.06 25.26
CA HIS A 366 -0.54 -3.00 26.09
C HIS A 366 -0.80 -4.46 25.68
N ASN A 367 -2.08 -4.81 25.47
CA ASN A 367 -2.48 -6.13 24.98
C ASN A 367 -1.91 -6.42 23.59
N ALA A 368 -1.86 -5.43 22.69
CA ALA A 368 -1.23 -5.61 21.39
C ALA A 368 0.26 -5.94 21.49
N PHE A 369 1.02 -5.31 22.38
CA PHE A 369 2.43 -5.69 22.63
C PHE A 369 2.56 -7.11 23.20
N HIS A 370 1.62 -7.53 24.05
CA HIS A 370 1.59 -8.91 24.57
C HIS A 370 1.33 -9.92 23.44
N HIS A 371 0.31 -9.69 22.62
CA HIS A 371 0.02 -10.52 21.46
C HIS A 371 1.17 -10.56 20.45
N PHE A 372 1.84 -9.44 20.20
CA PHE A 372 3.01 -9.43 19.34
C PHE A 372 4.10 -10.37 19.85
N LYS A 373 4.39 -10.33 21.17
CA LYS A 373 5.38 -11.21 21.78
C LYS A 373 4.99 -12.67 21.60
N GLU A 374 3.75 -13.04 21.89
CA GLU A 374 3.25 -14.39 21.67
C GLU A 374 3.39 -14.85 20.22
N LEU A 375 2.97 -14.00 19.26
CA LEU A 375 3.04 -14.29 17.83
C LEU A 375 4.47 -14.45 17.32
N TYR A 376 5.42 -13.70 17.89
CA TYR A 376 6.81 -13.68 17.44
C TYR A 376 7.65 -14.82 18.04
N GLU A 377 7.26 -15.35 19.21
CA GLU A 377 7.95 -16.44 19.91
C GLU A 377 7.46 -17.84 19.49
N THR A 378 6.33 -17.93 18.77
CA THR A 378 5.79 -19.18 18.19
C THR A 378 6.31 -19.43 16.79
#